data_28f41c953c8d9b35ef857ddce7982972
#
_entry.id   28f41c953c8d9b35ef857ddce7982972
#
_cell.length_a   1.000
_cell.length_b   1.000
_cell.length_c   1.000
_cell.angle_alpha   90.00
_cell.angle_beta   90.00
_cell.angle_gamma   90.00
#
_symmetry.space_group_name_H-M   'P 1'
#
loop_
_entity.id
_entity.type
_entity.pdbx_description
1 polymer ?
#
loop_
_entity_poly.entity_id
_entity_poly.type
_entity_poly.pdbx_seq_one_letter_code
_entity_poly.pdbx_strand_id
1 'polypeptide(L)'
;VRLLFLSDNDRADAWRAALAELAPDIEFVTKDDPVDPATVDFALVWKYPPGALKRYPNLKLVSSLGAGIDHIVGDPEFPAHVPFVRLVDPTLTDGMVEYALWATLRYHRQMVE
;
A
#
# COMPACT_ATOMS: atom_id res chain seq x y z
N VAL A 1 7.12 -10.03 14.71
CA VAL A 1 7.10 -9.49 13.34
C VAL A 1 6.61 -8.05 13.39
N ARG A 2 7.37 -7.15 12.85
CA ARG A 2 7.06 -5.71 12.85
C ARG A 2 6.77 -5.24 11.44
N LEU A 3 5.58 -4.64 11.26
CA LEU A 3 5.05 -4.17 9.99
C LEU A 3 4.99 -2.64 9.99
N LEU A 4 5.75 -2.02 9.09
CA LEU A 4 5.68 -0.58 8.85
C LEU A 4 4.51 -0.25 7.93
N PHE A 5 3.73 0.75 8.32
CA PHE A 5 2.73 1.37 7.46
C PHE A 5 3.21 2.73 6.98
N LEU A 6 3.32 2.90 5.67
CA LEU A 6 3.89 4.10 5.06
C LEU A 6 2.96 4.63 3.96
N SER A 7 1.92 5.33 4.39
CA SER A 7 0.95 6.00 3.52
C SER A 7 0.39 7.23 4.24
N ASP A 8 0.29 8.33 3.53
CA ASP A 8 -0.38 9.53 4.03
C ASP A 8 -1.84 9.63 3.55
N ASN A 9 -2.25 8.75 2.65
CA ASN A 9 -3.59 8.77 2.05
C ASN A 9 -4.58 7.82 2.72
N ASP A 10 -4.06 6.83 3.46
CA ASP A 10 -4.87 5.80 4.10
C ASP A 10 -4.95 6.03 5.61
N ARG A 11 -5.99 5.49 6.22
CA ARG A 11 -6.21 5.61 7.66
C ARG A 11 -5.41 4.55 8.43
N ALA A 12 -4.28 4.96 8.97
CA ALA A 12 -3.40 4.10 9.77
C ALA A 12 -4.11 3.51 10.99
N ASP A 13 -5.02 4.26 11.63
CA ASP A 13 -5.81 3.81 12.78
C ASP A 13 -6.72 2.62 12.42
N ALA A 14 -7.38 2.69 11.25
CA ALA A 14 -8.24 1.62 10.77
C ALA A 14 -7.44 0.35 10.43
N TRP A 15 -6.27 0.51 9.78
CA TRP A 15 -5.36 -0.59 9.49
C TRP A 15 -4.83 -1.24 10.77
N ARG A 16 -4.44 -0.42 11.75
CA ARG A 16 -3.99 -0.90 13.06
C ARG A 16 -5.05 -1.75 13.75
N ALA A 17 -6.30 -1.27 13.78
CA ALA A 17 -7.41 -1.98 14.39
C ALA A 17 -7.71 -3.31 13.70
N ALA A 18 -7.76 -3.31 12.36
CA ALA A 18 -8.03 -4.52 11.59
C ALA A 18 -6.92 -5.58 11.76
N LEU A 19 -5.67 -5.16 11.75
CA LEU A 19 -4.55 -6.08 11.94
C LEU A 19 -4.46 -6.61 13.38
N ALA A 20 -4.79 -5.80 14.38
CA ALA A 20 -4.85 -6.26 15.76
C ALA A 20 -5.89 -7.37 15.97
N GLU A 21 -6.99 -7.33 15.22
CA GLU A 21 -8.03 -8.37 15.24
C GLU A 21 -7.63 -9.62 14.44
N LEU A 22 -7.14 -9.42 13.21
CA LEU A 22 -6.90 -10.52 12.26
C LEU A 22 -5.52 -11.19 12.42
N ALA A 23 -4.54 -10.45 12.89
CA ALA A 23 -3.15 -10.91 13.00
C ALA A 23 -2.47 -10.28 14.23
N PRO A 24 -2.88 -10.68 15.46
CA PRO A 24 -2.40 -10.07 16.71
C PRO A 24 -0.88 -10.22 16.94
N ASP A 25 -0.25 -11.17 16.26
CA ASP A 25 1.20 -11.39 16.34
C ASP A 25 2.03 -10.37 15.55
N ILE A 26 1.36 -9.52 14.74
CA ILE A 26 2.01 -8.48 13.96
C ILE A 26 1.97 -7.15 14.73
N GLU A 27 3.13 -6.63 15.04
CA GLU A 27 3.26 -5.29 15.60
C GLU A 27 3.21 -4.25 14.48
N PHE A 28 2.12 -3.49 14.45
CA PHE A 28 1.89 -2.43 13.47
C PHE A 28 2.54 -1.12 13.93
N VAL A 29 3.42 -0.58 13.11
CA VAL A 29 4.11 0.68 13.38
C VAL A 29 3.99 1.65 12.20
N THR A 30 4.05 2.94 12.49
CA THR A 30 4.10 4.01 11.49
C THR A 30 5.47 4.70 11.51
N LYS A 31 5.72 5.59 10.57
CA LYS A 31 6.96 6.39 10.52
C LYS A 31 7.17 7.25 11.77
N ASP A 32 6.09 7.58 12.48
CA ASP A 32 6.10 8.46 13.66
C ASP A 32 6.26 7.67 14.97
N ASP A 33 6.13 6.36 14.93
CA ASP A 33 6.32 5.52 16.11
C ASP A 33 7.82 5.39 16.46
N PRO A 34 8.18 5.47 17.76
CA PRO A 34 9.58 5.43 18.19
C PRO A 34 10.10 3.98 18.21
N VAL A 35 10.38 3.43 17.04
CA VAL A 35 10.91 2.08 16.88
C VAL A 35 12.29 2.10 16.21
N ASP A 36 13.13 1.12 16.52
CA ASP A 36 14.39 0.93 15.83
C ASP A 36 14.12 0.47 14.38
N PRO A 37 14.56 1.25 13.37
CA PRO A 37 14.35 0.88 11.98
C PRO A 37 14.92 -0.49 11.58
N ALA A 38 15.96 -0.95 12.26
CA ALA A 38 16.56 -2.27 12.00
C ALA A 38 15.65 -3.44 12.41
N THR A 39 14.61 -3.20 13.19
CA THR A 39 13.67 -4.24 13.66
C THR A 39 12.43 -4.40 12.78
N VAL A 40 12.30 -3.60 11.74
CA VAL A 40 11.16 -3.65 10.82
C VAL A 40 11.39 -4.73 9.77
N ASP A 41 10.46 -5.66 9.67
CA ASP A 41 10.53 -6.82 8.77
C ASP A 41 9.80 -6.59 7.44
N PHE A 42 8.63 -5.96 7.50
CA PHE A 42 7.74 -5.78 6.36
C PHE A 42 7.24 -4.33 6.26
N ALA A 43 6.88 -3.90 5.05
CA ALA A 43 6.29 -2.59 4.84
C ALA A 43 5.06 -2.66 3.93
N LEU A 44 3.98 -1.98 4.34
CA LEU A 44 2.84 -1.64 3.51
C LEU A 44 2.98 -0.20 3.07
N VAL A 45 3.03 0.04 1.77
CA VAL A 45 3.38 1.36 1.24
C VAL A 45 2.37 1.87 0.22
N TRP A 46 2.17 3.19 0.21
CA TRP A 46 1.46 3.89 -0.86
C TRP A 46 2.00 5.31 -1.03
N LYS A 47 2.49 5.61 -2.23
CA LYS A 47 2.99 6.95 -2.60
C LYS A 47 3.92 7.57 -1.56
N TYR A 48 4.81 6.78 -1.00
CA TYR A 48 5.79 7.25 -0.03
C TYR A 48 6.88 8.12 -0.68
N PRO A 49 7.55 9.00 0.09
CA PRO A 49 8.66 9.79 -0.43
C PRO A 49 9.82 8.89 -0.91
N PRO A 50 10.40 9.13 -2.10
CA PRO A 50 11.55 8.38 -2.57
C PRO A 50 12.68 8.31 -1.54
N GLY A 51 13.26 7.13 -1.36
CA GLY A 51 14.31 6.87 -0.37
C GLY A 51 13.83 6.61 1.05
N ALA A 52 12.55 6.72 1.35
CA ALA A 52 12.03 6.50 2.71
C ALA A 52 12.29 5.09 3.23
N LEU A 53 12.28 4.09 2.37
CA LEU A 53 12.54 2.69 2.75
C LEU A 53 14.01 2.40 3.08
N LYS A 54 14.91 3.26 2.67
CA LYS A 54 16.36 3.13 2.93
C LYS A 54 16.70 3.14 4.43
N ARG A 55 15.84 3.73 5.27
CA ARG A 55 15.99 3.73 6.72
C ARG A 55 15.84 2.35 7.36
N TYR A 56 15.25 1.39 6.65
CA TYR A 56 14.89 0.09 7.17
C TYR A 56 15.74 -1.01 6.54
N PRO A 57 16.94 -1.29 7.10
CA PRO A 57 17.94 -2.13 6.44
C PRO A 57 17.58 -3.62 6.38
N ASN A 58 16.66 -4.07 7.23
CA ASN A 58 16.32 -5.49 7.37
C ASN A 58 14.95 -5.85 6.78
N LEU A 59 14.38 -5.00 5.92
CA LEU A 59 13.14 -5.30 5.22
C LEU A 59 13.27 -6.60 4.41
N LYS A 60 12.27 -7.46 4.56
CA LYS A 60 12.16 -8.74 3.88
C LYS A 60 11.18 -8.71 2.71
N LEU A 61 10.16 -7.84 2.80
CA LEU A 61 9.13 -7.70 1.78
C LEU A 61 8.48 -6.32 1.88
N VAL A 62 8.19 -5.73 0.72
CA VAL A 62 7.37 -4.53 0.60
C VAL A 62 6.09 -4.86 -0.17
N SER A 63 4.95 -4.44 0.33
CA SER A 63 3.66 -4.59 -0.35
C SER A 63 3.05 -3.23 -0.66
N SER A 64 2.65 -3.04 -1.92
CA SER A 64 1.81 -1.90 -2.27
C SER A 64 0.41 -2.07 -1.68
N LEU A 65 -0.15 -1.00 -1.12
CA LEU A 65 -1.52 -0.96 -0.62
C LEU A 65 -2.57 -0.97 -1.73
N GLY A 66 -2.15 -0.81 -2.97
CA GLY A 66 -3.00 -0.84 -4.15
C GLY A 66 -2.45 -1.73 -5.25
N ALA A 67 -3.17 -1.77 -6.38
CA ALA A 67 -2.75 -2.50 -7.57
C ALA A 67 -1.59 -1.81 -8.31
N GLY A 68 -1.47 -0.48 -8.19
CA GLY A 68 -0.39 0.30 -8.80
C GLY A 68 0.93 0.15 -8.05
N ILE A 69 2.02 0.14 -8.80
CA ILE A 69 3.39 0.03 -8.27
C ILE A 69 4.32 1.14 -8.75
N ASP A 70 3.78 2.18 -9.36
CA ASP A 70 4.56 3.28 -9.95
C ASP A 70 5.46 3.98 -8.92
N HIS A 71 4.95 4.15 -7.70
CA HIS A 71 5.69 4.76 -6.59
C HIS A 71 6.86 3.89 -6.10
N ILE A 72 6.79 2.57 -6.27
CA ILE A 72 7.87 1.64 -5.93
C ILE A 72 8.90 1.60 -7.07
N VAL A 73 8.45 1.39 -8.30
CA VAL A 73 9.31 1.32 -9.48
C VAL A 73 10.01 2.66 -9.75
N GLY A 74 9.33 3.77 -9.45
CA GLY A 74 9.88 5.11 -9.62
C GLY A 74 10.82 5.57 -8.51
N ASP A 75 11.01 4.78 -7.46
CA ASP A 75 11.95 5.09 -6.38
C ASP A 75 13.37 4.63 -6.74
N PRO A 76 14.29 5.56 -7.08
CA PRO A 76 15.66 5.19 -7.45
C PRO A 76 16.49 4.62 -6.28
N GLU A 77 16.04 4.82 -5.05
CA GLU A 77 16.70 4.35 -3.84
C GLU A 77 15.99 3.14 -3.21
N PHE A 78 15.07 2.50 -3.95
CA PHE A 78 14.43 1.27 -3.48
C PHE A 78 15.50 0.18 -3.26
N PRO A 79 15.51 -0.50 -2.10
CA PRO A 79 16.53 -1.52 -1.83
C PRO A 79 16.37 -2.71 -2.77
N ALA A 80 17.35 -2.87 -3.69
CA ALA A 80 17.28 -3.82 -4.80
C ALA A 80 17.16 -5.30 -4.39
N HIS A 81 17.59 -5.62 -3.15
CA HIS A 81 17.51 -6.98 -2.61
C HIS A 81 16.16 -7.33 -1.99
N VAL A 82 15.26 -6.35 -1.84
CA VAL A 82 13.95 -6.55 -1.22
C VAL A 82 12.90 -6.83 -2.29
N PRO A 83 12.22 -7.98 -2.25
CA PRO A 83 11.09 -8.23 -3.15
C PRO A 83 9.92 -7.32 -2.80
N PHE A 84 9.12 -6.98 -3.81
CA PHE A 84 7.86 -6.27 -3.60
C PHE A 84 6.70 -6.95 -4.31
N VAL A 85 5.52 -6.78 -3.75
CA VAL A 85 4.26 -7.30 -4.26
C VAL A 85 3.21 -6.19 -4.35
N ARG A 86 2.16 -6.43 -5.08
CA ARG A 86 1.03 -5.51 -5.21
C ARG A 86 -0.27 -6.15 -4.74
N LEU A 87 -1.25 -5.32 -4.43
CA LEU A 87 -2.60 -5.81 -4.15
C LEU A 87 -3.23 -6.33 -5.45
N VAL A 88 -3.70 -7.56 -5.41
CA VAL A 88 -4.49 -8.17 -6.49
C VAL A 88 -5.84 -8.57 -5.89
N ASP A 89 -6.88 -7.81 -6.24
CA ASP A 89 -8.23 -8.01 -5.74
C ASP A 89 -9.22 -8.00 -6.91
N PRO A 90 -9.91 -9.11 -7.19
CA PRO A 90 -10.91 -9.19 -8.25
C PRO A 90 -12.03 -8.16 -8.11
N THR A 91 -12.42 -7.80 -6.90
CA THR A 91 -13.48 -6.81 -6.67
C THR A 91 -13.10 -5.42 -7.17
N LEU A 92 -11.82 -5.06 -7.11
CA LEU A 92 -11.32 -3.82 -7.67
C LEU A 92 -11.47 -3.80 -9.19
N THR A 93 -11.12 -4.90 -9.85
CA THR A 93 -11.26 -5.05 -11.30
C THR A 93 -12.72 -5.00 -11.73
N ASP A 94 -13.57 -5.74 -11.06
CA ASP A 94 -15.00 -5.80 -11.36
C ASP A 94 -15.66 -4.42 -11.19
N GLY A 95 -15.36 -3.72 -10.11
CA GLY A 95 -15.85 -2.37 -9.89
C GLY A 95 -15.39 -1.37 -10.97
N MET A 96 -14.16 -1.48 -11.43
CA MET A 96 -13.65 -0.63 -12.52
C MET A 96 -14.32 -0.96 -13.86
N VAL A 97 -14.60 -2.23 -14.14
CA VAL A 97 -15.34 -2.64 -15.34
C VAL A 97 -16.75 -2.06 -15.33
N GLU A 98 -17.48 -2.19 -14.22
CA GLU A 98 -18.81 -1.63 -14.06
C GLU A 98 -18.82 -0.10 -14.23
N TYR A 99 -17.86 0.58 -13.61
CA TYR A 99 -17.72 2.02 -13.75
C TYR A 99 -17.47 2.45 -15.21
N ALA A 100 -16.58 1.76 -15.92
CA ALA A 100 -16.26 2.05 -17.32
C ALA A 100 -17.49 1.84 -18.22
N LEU A 101 -18.22 0.75 -18.01
CA LEU A 101 -19.48 0.48 -18.71
C LEU A 101 -20.52 1.55 -18.44
N TRP A 102 -20.73 1.90 -17.18
CA TRP A 102 -21.64 2.95 -16.80
C TRP A 102 -21.29 4.29 -17.46
N ALA A 103 -20.04 4.70 -17.38
CA ALA A 103 -19.58 5.96 -17.96
C ALA A 103 -19.77 5.98 -19.49
N THR A 104 -19.41 4.88 -20.17
CA THR A 104 -19.57 4.75 -21.61
C THR A 104 -21.04 4.84 -22.03
N LEU A 105 -21.94 4.10 -21.38
CA LEU A 105 -23.36 4.14 -21.65
C LEU A 105 -23.97 5.51 -21.36
N ARG A 106 -23.57 6.14 -20.27
CA ARG A 106 -24.05 7.47 -19.92
C ARG A 106 -23.77 8.48 -21.02
N TYR A 107 -22.55 8.56 -21.50
CA TYR A 107 -22.16 9.48 -22.57
C TYR A 107 -22.73 9.09 -23.92
N HIS A 108 -22.71 7.81 -24.26
CA HIS A 108 -23.30 7.30 -25.51
C HIS A 108 -24.79 7.61 -25.62
N ARG A 109 -25.53 7.48 -24.54
CA ARG A 109 -26.97 7.77 -24.50
C ARG A 109 -27.28 9.24 -24.18
N GLN A 110 -26.29 10.08 -24.07
CA GLN A 110 -26.44 11.50 -23.73
C GLN A 110 -27.21 11.73 -22.43
N MET A 111 -27.06 10.82 -21.48
CA MET A 111 -27.67 10.93 -20.13
C MET A 111 -26.80 11.79 -19.22
N VAL A 112 -26.41 12.98 -19.69
CA VAL A 112 -25.62 13.94 -18.97
C VAL A 112 -26.50 15.14 -18.69
N GLU A 113 -26.60 15.51 -17.43
CA GLU A 113 -27.30 16.73 -17.02
C GLU A 113 -26.34 17.92 -17.02
#